data_af86cc473160d1643acbd792302864f9
#
_entry.id   af86cc473160d1643acbd792302864f9
#
_cell.length_a   1.000
_cell.length_b   1.000
_cell.length_c   1.000
_cell.angle_alpha   90.00
_cell.angle_beta   90.00
_cell.angle_gamma   90.00
#
_symmetry.space_group_name_H-M   'P 1'
#
loop_
_entity.id
_entity.type
_entity.pdbx_description
1 polymer ?
#
loop_
_entity_poly.entity_id
_entity_poly.type
_entity_poly.pdbx_seq_one_letter_code
_entity_poly.pdbx_strand_id
1 'polypeptide(L)'
;IFSTGYLGDSKAGLHLVLNNLAVDSNAMQVLYRAHVLPEPHLLEGRFLADQSGMRAAIDISDGLSSDLGHIAEQSAVGAQIYVSEIPISDSLKKFCAVFGFDPLEYALRGGEDYTLLCTAAPEKAEEIAQKFHNEFQRPLFRIGKTTADKRLVAIFPDGTAKPILPR
;
A
#
# COMPACT_ATOMS: atom_id res chain seq x y z
N ILE A 1 -2.97 -0.58 10.96
CA ILE A 1 -2.43 0.08 9.75
C ILE A 1 -3.20 -0.45 8.56
N PHE A 2 -3.62 0.44 7.66
CA PHE A 2 -4.43 0.10 6.49
C PHE A 2 -3.89 0.77 5.22
N SER A 3 -4.17 0.16 4.06
CA SER A 3 -4.03 0.77 2.74
C SER A 3 -5.40 0.87 2.07
N THR A 4 -5.66 1.95 1.35
CA THR A 4 -6.91 2.14 0.61
C THR A 4 -6.90 1.52 -0.78
N GLY A 5 -5.78 1.00 -1.25
CA GLY A 5 -5.64 0.42 -2.60
C GLY A 5 -4.47 -0.53 -2.74
N TYR A 6 -4.28 -1.02 -3.95
CA TYR A 6 -3.14 -1.87 -4.33
C TYR A 6 -1.83 -1.07 -4.36
N LEU A 7 -0.71 -1.78 -4.19
CA LEU A 7 0.62 -1.19 -4.08
C LEU A 7 1.58 -1.77 -5.12
N GLY A 8 2.40 -0.88 -5.69
CA GLY A 8 3.45 -1.22 -6.64
C GLY A 8 3.02 -1.27 -8.11
N ASP A 9 1.74 -1.05 -8.40
CA ASP A 9 1.22 -1.06 -9.77
C ASP A 9 1.83 0.07 -10.61
N SER A 10 1.97 1.28 -10.04
CA SER A 10 2.59 2.41 -10.73
C SER A 10 4.05 2.16 -11.07
N LYS A 11 4.83 1.58 -10.15
CA LYS A 11 6.22 1.21 -10.43
C LYS A 11 6.35 0.19 -11.57
N ALA A 12 5.43 -0.78 -11.66
CA ALA A 12 5.40 -1.71 -12.77
C ALA A 12 5.03 -1.02 -14.09
N GLY A 13 4.11 -0.07 -14.06
CA GLY A 13 3.77 0.79 -15.19
C GLY A 13 4.96 1.63 -15.66
N LEU A 14 5.71 2.24 -14.75
CA LEU A 14 6.96 2.93 -15.07
C LEU A 14 7.97 2.01 -15.75
N HIS A 15 8.09 0.76 -15.27
CA HIS A 15 8.98 -0.22 -15.87
C HIS A 15 8.59 -0.53 -17.34
N LEU A 16 7.28 -0.65 -17.63
CA LEU A 16 6.79 -0.80 -19.01
C LEU A 16 7.20 0.38 -19.89
N VAL A 17 7.02 1.61 -19.39
CA VAL A 17 7.35 2.85 -20.13
C VAL A 17 8.84 2.95 -20.39
N LEU A 18 9.68 2.83 -19.37
CA LEU A 18 11.14 3.02 -19.48
C LEU A 18 11.81 1.98 -20.39
N ASN A 19 11.26 0.78 -20.46
CA ASN A 19 11.82 -0.31 -21.27
C ASN A 19 11.10 -0.52 -22.61
N ASN A 20 10.16 0.37 -22.97
CA ASN A 20 9.36 0.28 -24.20
C ASN A 20 8.71 -1.11 -24.38
N LEU A 21 8.20 -1.69 -23.27
CA LEU A 21 7.59 -3.01 -23.31
C LEU A 21 6.17 -2.93 -23.88
N ALA A 22 5.75 -3.99 -24.58
CA ALA A 22 4.43 -4.06 -25.17
C ALA A 22 3.33 -4.01 -24.10
N VAL A 23 2.30 -3.21 -24.34
CA VAL A 23 1.10 -3.08 -23.48
C VAL A 23 -0.06 -3.80 -24.18
N ASP A 24 0.13 -5.09 -24.44
CA ASP A 24 -0.73 -5.93 -25.28
C ASP A 24 -1.75 -6.77 -24.49
N SER A 25 -1.60 -6.87 -23.19
CA SER A 25 -2.52 -7.58 -22.29
C SER A 25 -3.28 -6.62 -21.38
N ASN A 26 -4.46 -7.04 -20.91
CA ASN A 26 -5.23 -6.26 -19.93
C ASN A 26 -4.42 -5.96 -18.67
N ALA A 27 -3.61 -6.90 -18.19
CA ALA A 27 -2.75 -6.70 -17.03
C ALA A 27 -1.75 -5.56 -17.26
N MET A 28 -1.06 -5.55 -18.44
CA MET A 28 -0.10 -4.49 -18.77
C MET A 28 -0.79 -3.13 -18.96
N GLN A 29 -2.01 -3.10 -19.52
CA GLN A 29 -2.80 -1.88 -19.66
C GLN A 29 -3.17 -1.27 -18.29
N VAL A 30 -3.56 -2.12 -17.32
CA VAL A 30 -3.85 -1.67 -15.94
C VAL A 30 -2.61 -1.03 -15.31
N LEU A 31 -1.46 -1.69 -15.39
CA LEU A 31 -0.20 -1.19 -14.82
C LEU A 31 0.27 0.10 -15.52
N TYR A 32 0.21 0.13 -16.84
CA TYR A 32 0.54 1.33 -17.61
C TYR A 32 -0.32 2.52 -17.17
N ARG A 33 -1.65 2.33 -17.07
CA ARG A 33 -2.56 3.38 -16.61
C ARG A 33 -2.28 3.82 -15.17
N ALA A 34 -1.97 2.88 -14.28
CA ALA A 34 -1.63 3.20 -12.90
C ALA A 34 -0.47 4.20 -12.79
N HIS A 35 0.48 4.16 -13.76
CA HIS A 35 1.60 5.09 -13.79
C HIS A 35 1.29 6.39 -14.53
N VAL A 36 0.73 6.32 -15.76
CA VAL A 36 0.55 7.52 -16.61
C VAL A 36 -0.68 8.35 -16.24
N LEU A 37 -1.64 7.77 -15.51
CA LEU A 37 -2.87 8.41 -15.09
C LEU A 37 -3.26 7.92 -13.69
N PRO A 38 -2.44 8.22 -12.66
CA PRO A 38 -2.74 7.78 -11.30
C PRO A 38 -4.03 8.41 -10.77
N GLU A 39 -4.79 7.63 -9.99
CA GLU A 39 -6.01 8.10 -9.34
C GLU A 39 -5.73 8.37 -7.85
N PRO A 40 -5.56 9.64 -7.45
CA PRO A 40 -5.38 9.97 -6.04
C PRO A 40 -6.68 9.72 -5.26
N HIS A 41 -6.57 9.04 -4.11
CA HIS A 41 -7.68 8.61 -3.28
C HIS A 41 -8.27 9.76 -2.43
N LEU A 42 -8.73 10.84 -3.09
CA LEU A 42 -9.23 12.06 -2.43
C LEU A 42 -10.57 11.85 -1.71
N LEU A 43 -11.49 11.09 -2.32
CA LEU A 43 -12.80 10.80 -1.71
C LEU A 43 -12.64 9.90 -0.50
N GLU A 44 -11.77 8.91 -0.60
CA GLU A 44 -11.40 8.01 0.50
C GLU A 44 -10.77 8.78 1.65
N GLY A 45 -9.88 9.71 1.34
CA GLY A 45 -9.24 10.57 2.34
C GLY A 45 -10.25 11.42 3.12
N ARG A 46 -11.20 12.04 2.42
CA ARG A 46 -12.28 12.80 3.05
C ARG A 46 -13.17 11.91 3.91
N PHE A 47 -13.58 10.76 3.38
CA PHE A 47 -14.38 9.79 4.13
C PHE A 47 -13.67 9.34 5.41
N LEU A 48 -12.38 8.97 5.31
CA LEU A 48 -11.60 8.51 6.44
C LEU A 48 -11.39 9.62 7.49
N ALA A 49 -11.20 10.87 7.06
CA ALA A 49 -11.05 12.02 7.98
C ALA A 49 -12.28 12.23 8.88
N ASP A 50 -13.47 11.87 8.38
CA ASP A 50 -14.73 11.99 9.12
C ASP A 50 -14.97 10.81 10.09
N GLN A 51 -14.15 9.74 10.04
CA GLN A 51 -14.32 8.59 10.92
C GLN A 51 -13.71 8.82 12.30
N SER A 52 -14.52 8.74 13.34
CA SER A 52 -13.99 8.75 14.72
C SER A 52 -13.10 7.53 14.94
N GLY A 53 -11.86 7.76 15.40
CA GLY A 53 -10.87 6.70 15.59
C GLY A 53 -9.75 6.66 14.57
N MET A 54 -9.84 7.41 13.47
CA MET A 54 -8.68 7.66 12.60
C MET A 54 -7.61 8.44 13.35
N ARG A 55 -6.33 8.13 13.12
CA ARG A 55 -5.19 8.70 13.83
C ARG A 55 -4.20 9.44 12.92
N ALA A 56 -3.82 8.80 11.81
CA ALA A 56 -2.91 9.39 10.83
C ALA A 56 -3.25 8.87 9.44
N ALA A 57 -2.98 9.67 8.43
CA ALA A 57 -3.03 9.28 7.04
C ALA A 57 -1.98 10.04 6.24
N ILE A 58 -1.42 9.38 5.23
CA ILE A 58 -0.50 9.94 4.24
C ILE A 58 -0.77 9.24 2.90
N ASP A 59 -0.55 9.91 1.79
CA ASP A 59 -0.54 9.26 0.49
C ASP A 59 0.73 8.42 0.30
N ILE A 60 0.65 7.35 -0.51
CA ILE A 60 1.80 6.52 -0.86
C ILE A 60 2.37 7.05 -2.16
N SER A 61 3.30 7.99 -2.03
CA SER A 61 3.99 8.65 -3.13
C SER A 61 5.46 8.22 -3.27
N ASP A 62 6.15 7.95 -2.17
CA ASP A 62 7.54 7.48 -2.14
C ASP A 62 7.66 5.95 -1.95
N GLY A 63 6.54 5.30 -1.71
CA GLY A 63 6.40 3.87 -1.48
C GLY A 63 6.16 3.52 -0.02
N LEU A 64 5.50 2.37 0.20
CA LEU A 64 5.04 1.94 1.52
C LEU A 64 6.12 2.05 2.61
N SER A 65 7.35 1.66 2.31
CA SER A 65 8.44 1.68 3.30
C SER A 65 8.82 3.09 3.75
N SER A 66 8.84 4.05 2.83
CA SER A 66 9.18 5.45 3.13
C SER A 66 8.03 6.15 3.85
N ASP A 67 6.81 6.04 3.31
CA ASP A 67 5.64 6.74 3.84
C ASP A 67 5.22 6.19 5.20
N LEU A 68 5.38 4.86 5.44
CA LEU A 68 5.25 4.27 6.77
C LEU A 68 6.30 4.81 7.74
N GLY A 69 7.51 5.04 7.26
CA GLY A 69 8.59 5.68 8.04
C GLY A 69 8.18 7.06 8.54
N HIS A 70 7.58 7.87 7.68
CA HIS A 70 7.09 9.22 8.04
C HIS A 70 6.00 9.17 9.12
N ILE A 71 5.00 8.29 8.98
CA ILE A 71 3.98 8.11 10.02
C ILE A 71 4.62 7.69 11.34
N ALA A 72 5.52 6.69 11.29
CA ALA A 72 6.14 6.13 12.49
C ALA A 72 7.00 7.16 13.24
N GLU A 73 7.81 7.93 12.51
CA GLU A 73 8.67 8.96 13.05
C GLU A 73 7.85 10.09 13.71
N GLN A 74 6.88 10.66 12.98
CA GLN A 74 6.06 11.76 13.46
C GLN A 74 5.16 11.37 14.65
N SER A 75 4.74 10.09 14.68
CA SER A 75 3.92 9.55 15.77
C SER A 75 4.74 8.95 16.92
N ALA A 76 6.08 8.88 16.78
CA ALA A 76 7.01 8.27 17.74
C ALA A 76 6.68 6.79 18.06
N VAL A 77 6.22 6.02 17.06
CA VAL A 77 5.85 4.60 17.15
C VAL A 77 6.70 3.74 16.22
N GLY A 78 6.62 2.43 16.37
CA GLY A 78 7.07 1.47 15.36
C GLY A 78 5.89 0.88 14.60
N ALA A 79 6.19 -0.05 13.68
CA ALA A 79 5.17 -0.76 12.92
C ALA A 79 5.56 -2.20 12.59
N GLN A 80 4.56 -3.06 12.53
CA GLN A 80 4.64 -4.41 11.98
C GLN A 80 3.72 -4.49 10.77
N ILE A 81 4.28 -4.79 9.61
CA ILE A 81 3.54 -5.03 8.36
C ILE A 81 3.53 -6.53 8.08
N TYR A 82 2.37 -7.10 7.88
CA TYR A 82 2.21 -8.51 7.51
C TYR A 82 2.32 -8.65 5.99
N VAL A 83 3.36 -9.31 5.52
CA VAL A 83 3.68 -9.44 4.09
C VAL A 83 2.53 -10.08 3.30
N SER A 84 1.85 -11.07 3.88
CA SER A 84 0.69 -11.74 3.28
C SER A 84 -0.54 -10.83 3.10
N GLU A 85 -0.61 -9.73 3.86
CA GLU A 85 -1.75 -8.81 3.87
C GLU A 85 -1.53 -7.58 2.99
N ILE A 86 -0.33 -7.42 2.43
CA ILE A 86 -0.05 -6.32 1.50
C ILE A 86 -0.88 -6.51 0.23
N PRO A 87 -1.71 -5.52 -0.15
CA PRO A 87 -2.55 -5.65 -1.34
C PRO A 87 -1.72 -5.52 -2.61
N ILE A 88 -1.49 -6.65 -3.26
CA ILE A 88 -0.79 -6.77 -4.55
C ILE A 88 -1.80 -7.17 -5.61
N SER A 89 -1.94 -6.39 -6.68
CA SER A 89 -2.89 -6.66 -7.74
C SER A 89 -2.51 -7.92 -8.54
N ASP A 90 -3.51 -8.55 -9.15
CA ASP A 90 -3.25 -9.69 -10.05
C ASP A 90 -2.49 -9.25 -11.31
N SER A 91 -2.63 -7.98 -11.71
CA SER A 91 -1.85 -7.40 -12.80
C SER A 91 -0.37 -7.35 -12.46
N LEU A 92 -0.01 -6.87 -11.27
CA LEU A 92 1.37 -6.85 -10.79
C LEU A 92 1.95 -8.27 -10.65
N LYS A 93 1.18 -9.22 -10.09
CA LYS A 93 1.62 -10.62 -10.00
C LYS A 93 1.94 -11.21 -11.36
N LYS A 94 1.08 -10.99 -12.36
CA LYS A 94 1.29 -11.46 -13.75
C LYS A 94 2.51 -10.82 -14.38
N PHE A 95 2.68 -9.50 -14.23
CA PHE A 95 3.86 -8.80 -14.70
C PHE A 95 5.14 -9.37 -14.08
N CYS A 96 5.19 -9.51 -12.77
CA CYS A 96 6.35 -10.05 -12.07
C CYS A 96 6.66 -11.49 -12.47
N ALA A 97 5.63 -12.32 -12.69
CA ALA A 97 5.82 -13.69 -13.18
C ALA A 97 6.43 -13.75 -14.57
N VAL A 98 6.05 -12.83 -15.47
CA VAL A 98 6.60 -12.76 -16.85
C VAL A 98 8.07 -12.31 -16.84
N PHE A 99 8.41 -11.31 -16.04
CA PHE A 99 9.75 -10.69 -16.06
C PHE A 99 10.70 -11.18 -14.96
N GLY A 100 10.28 -12.12 -14.12
CA GLY A 100 11.12 -12.69 -13.05
C GLY A 100 11.37 -11.74 -11.88
N PHE A 101 10.44 -10.84 -11.57
CA PHE A 101 10.55 -9.89 -10.46
C PHE A 101 9.79 -10.37 -9.22
N ASP A 102 10.15 -9.80 -8.06
CA ASP A 102 9.43 -10.01 -6.81
C ASP A 102 8.33 -8.94 -6.65
N PRO A 103 7.03 -9.30 -6.65
CA PRO A 103 5.95 -8.35 -6.45
C PRO A 103 6.03 -7.62 -5.11
N LEU A 104 6.59 -8.24 -4.07
CA LEU A 104 6.76 -7.61 -2.77
C LEU A 104 7.72 -6.42 -2.82
N GLU A 105 8.82 -6.52 -3.57
CA GLU A 105 9.75 -5.41 -3.78
C GLU A 105 9.09 -4.23 -4.50
N TYR A 106 8.16 -4.51 -5.43
CA TYR A 106 7.37 -3.47 -6.09
C TYR A 106 6.43 -2.78 -5.10
N ALA A 107 5.71 -3.56 -4.28
CA ALA A 107 4.75 -3.04 -3.31
C ALA A 107 5.41 -2.27 -2.16
N LEU A 108 6.57 -2.72 -1.66
CA LEU A 108 7.28 -2.06 -0.55
C LEU A 108 7.99 -0.78 -0.98
N ARG A 109 8.56 -0.77 -2.20
CA ARG A 109 9.46 0.29 -2.69
C ARG A 109 8.96 0.97 -3.96
N GLY A 110 7.74 0.67 -4.40
CA GLY A 110 7.08 1.37 -5.48
C GLY A 110 6.49 2.65 -4.97
N GLY A 111 6.78 3.77 -5.62
CA GLY A 111 6.13 5.05 -5.37
C GLY A 111 5.06 5.35 -6.42
N GLU A 112 4.43 6.51 -6.26
CA GLU A 112 3.42 7.07 -7.16
C GLU A 112 2.14 6.22 -7.28
N ASP A 113 1.80 5.43 -6.24
CA ASP A 113 0.53 4.70 -6.19
C ASP A 113 -0.65 5.62 -5.80
N TYR A 114 -0.39 6.71 -5.06
CA TYR A 114 -1.35 7.72 -4.58
C TYR A 114 -2.59 7.15 -3.88
N THR A 115 -2.47 5.93 -3.39
CA THR A 115 -3.38 5.36 -2.39
C THR A 115 -3.04 5.93 -1.02
N LEU A 116 -3.90 5.75 -0.02
CA LEU A 116 -3.64 6.23 1.32
C LEU A 116 -3.15 5.11 2.23
N LEU A 117 -2.07 5.39 2.97
CA LEU A 117 -1.65 4.65 4.15
C LEU A 117 -2.26 5.34 5.37
N CYS A 118 -2.97 4.59 6.22
CA CYS A 118 -3.61 5.19 7.38
C CYS A 118 -3.56 4.28 8.61
N THR A 119 -3.76 4.91 9.77
CA THR A 119 -3.83 4.22 11.06
C THR A 119 -5.12 4.56 11.78
N ALA A 120 -5.68 3.57 12.47
CA ALA A 120 -6.91 3.73 13.25
C ALA A 120 -6.75 3.11 14.64
N ALA A 121 -7.55 3.59 15.59
CA ALA A 121 -7.68 3.00 16.90
C ALA A 121 -8.18 1.54 16.79
N PRO A 122 -7.59 0.58 17.51
CA PRO A 122 -7.93 -0.84 17.37
C PRO A 122 -9.42 -1.15 17.54
N GLU A 123 -10.06 -0.47 18.50
CA GLU A 123 -11.48 -0.64 18.83
C GLU A 123 -12.44 -0.10 17.74
N LYS A 124 -11.94 0.71 16.82
CA LYS A 124 -12.70 1.28 15.70
C LYS A 124 -12.33 0.68 14.34
N ALA A 125 -11.27 -0.09 14.29
CA ALA A 125 -10.67 -0.59 13.06
C ALA A 125 -11.67 -1.36 12.18
N GLU A 126 -12.43 -2.27 12.76
CA GLU A 126 -13.40 -3.09 12.03
C GLU A 126 -14.62 -2.28 11.57
N GLU A 127 -15.13 -1.40 12.44
CA GLU A 127 -16.24 -0.50 12.10
C GLU A 127 -15.89 0.39 10.90
N ILE A 128 -14.66 0.97 10.92
CA ILE A 128 -14.18 1.83 9.84
C ILE A 128 -14.02 1.03 8.53
N ALA A 129 -13.45 -0.16 8.60
CA ALA A 129 -13.26 -1.02 7.43
C ALA A 129 -14.61 -1.42 6.80
N GLN A 130 -15.62 -1.75 7.62
CA GLN A 130 -16.95 -2.08 7.13
C GLN A 130 -17.65 -0.88 6.48
N LYS A 131 -17.56 0.30 7.10
CA LYS A 131 -18.11 1.54 6.54
C LYS A 131 -17.45 1.90 5.21
N PHE A 132 -16.12 1.76 5.14
CA PHE A 132 -15.35 1.99 3.91
C PHE A 132 -15.79 1.03 2.80
N HIS A 133 -15.96 -0.26 3.12
CA HIS A 133 -16.45 -1.23 2.14
C HIS A 133 -17.84 -0.89 1.63
N ASN A 134 -18.74 -0.45 2.51
CA ASN A 134 -20.10 -0.08 2.12
C ASN A 134 -20.12 1.15 1.19
N GLU A 135 -19.26 2.12 1.44
CA GLU A 135 -19.16 3.35 0.65
C GLU A 135 -18.50 3.13 -0.71
N PHE A 136 -17.35 2.45 -0.73
CA PHE A 136 -16.51 2.35 -1.93
C PHE A 136 -16.62 1.00 -2.65
N GLN A 137 -17.39 0.04 -2.14
CA GLN A 137 -17.57 -1.32 -2.69
C GLN A 137 -16.23 -2.06 -2.91
N ARG A 138 -15.24 -1.73 -2.10
CA ARG A 138 -13.91 -2.35 -2.09
C ARG A 138 -13.33 -2.37 -0.66
N PRO A 139 -12.40 -3.28 -0.36
CA PRO A 139 -11.88 -3.38 1.00
C PRO A 139 -10.97 -2.20 1.38
N LEU A 140 -10.97 -1.85 2.66
CA LEU A 140 -9.89 -1.15 3.31
C LEU A 140 -8.91 -2.23 3.80
N PHE A 141 -7.75 -2.36 3.16
CA PHE A 141 -6.82 -3.45 3.41
C PHE A 141 -6.07 -3.27 4.73
N ARG A 142 -6.30 -4.16 5.68
CA ARG A 142 -5.56 -4.16 6.93
C ARG A 142 -4.21 -4.84 6.73
N ILE A 143 -3.13 -4.06 6.68
CA ILE A 143 -1.79 -4.55 6.34
C ILE A 143 -0.85 -4.70 7.55
N GLY A 144 -1.25 -4.24 8.73
CA GLY A 144 -0.35 -4.29 9.89
C GLY A 144 -0.89 -3.60 11.12
N LYS A 145 0.00 -3.33 12.05
CA LYS A 145 -0.28 -2.60 13.30
C LYS A 145 0.90 -1.71 13.71
N THR A 146 0.60 -0.65 14.46
CA THR A 146 1.64 0.14 15.17
C THR A 146 2.10 -0.57 16.42
N THR A 147 3.33 -0.30 16.85
CA THR A 147 3.95 -0.88 18.03
C THR A 147 4.62 0.20 18.92
N ALA A 148 4.81 -0.08 20.20
CA ALA A 148 5.50 0.83 21.10
C ALA A 148 7.02 0.85 20.86
N ASP A 149 7.60 -0.22 20.35
CA ASP A 149 9.01 -0.23 19.96
C ASP A 149 9.15 0.50 18.59
N LYS A 150 10.13 1.34 18.47
CA LYS A 150 10.28 2.23 17.30
C LYS A 150 10.85 1.54 16.05
N ARG A 151 10.73 0.21 15.94
CA ARG A 151 11.21 -0.55 14.79
C ARG A 151 10.13 -0.69 13.72
N LEU A 152 10.53 -0.62 12.46
CA LEU A 152 9.70 -0.97 11.33
C LEU A 152 10.08 -2.37 10.85
N VAL A 153 9.15 -3.31 10.89
CA VAL A 153 9.43 -4.70 10.53
C VAL A 153 8.34 -5.28 9.62
N ALA A 154 8.79 -6.04 8.63
CA ALA A 154 7.94 -6.91 7.82
C ALA A 154 7.88 -8.30 8.47
N ILE A 155 6.69 -8.81 8.69
CA ILE A 155 6.42 -10.14 9.24
C ILE A 155 6.02 -11.05 8.10
N PHE A 156 6.82 -12.09 7.88
CA PHE A 156 6.60 -13.09 6.85
C PHE A 156 5.69 -14.24 7.35
N PRO A 157 5.06 -15.01 6.45
CA PRO A 157 4.15 -16.11 6.84
C PRO A 157 4.81 -17.20 7.70
N ASP A 158 6.12 -17.39 7.59
CA ASP A 158 6.91 -18.31 8.44
C ASP A 158 7.23 -17.75 9.83
N GLY A 159 6.75 -16.55 10.17
CA GLY A 159 7.04 -15.85 11.41
C GLY A 159 8.33 -15.04 11.42
N THR A 160 9.13 -15.10 10.36
CA THR A 160 10.37 -14.31 10.24
C THR A 160 10.04 -12.80 10.22
N ALA A 161 10.79 -12.03 11.01
CA ALA A 161 10.72 -10.58 11.03
C ALA A 161 11.97 -9.98 10.37
N LYS A 162 11.78 -9.13 9.35
CA LYS A 162 12.87 -8.41 8.69
C LYS A 162 12.66 -6.90 8.83
N PRO A 163 13.73 -6.11 9.03
CA PRO A 163 13.60 -4.67 9.09
C PRO A 163 13.09 -4.10 7.76
N ILE A 164 12.17 -3.14 7.85
CA ILE A 164 11.78 -2.29 6.72
C ILE A 164 12.69 -1.07 6.79
N LEU A 165 13.49 -0.88 5.75
CA LEU A 165 14.37 0.28 5.64
C LEU A 165 13.66 1.31 4.74
N PRO A 166 13.39 2.52 5.26
CA PRO A 166 12.96 3.64 4.42
C PRO A 166 13.99 3.86 3.29
N ARG A 167 13.52 4.38 2.19
CA ARG A 167 14.38 4.61 1.00
C ARG A 167 15.19 5.87 1.18
#